data_a5761e361c32469aebc9290f4489a271
#
_entry.id   a5761e361c32469aebc9290f4489a271
#
_cell.length_a   1.000
_cell.length_b   1.000
_cell.length_c   1.000
_cell.angle_alpha   90.00
_cell.angle_beta   90.00
_cell.angle_gamma   90.00
#
_symmetry.space_group_name_H-M   'P 1'
#
loop_
_entity.id
_entity.type
_entity.pdbx_description
1 polymer ?
#
loop_
_entity_poly.entity_id
_entity_poly.type
_entity_poly.pdbx_seq_one_letter_code
_entity_poly.pdbx_strand_id
1 'polypeptide(L)'
;MNRIAILSNAGSGRNARKAALIESFGGLTAVYQEVTRSAVDLPRALEALLARNPSVLAINGGDGTVHAVLTALGDRPAPPLAVLPAGSTNMTAHDLRCGGRLSRRRRALLALRDLPAETWPTLSRSPLALRCPDGRELRGFFFGMGMIVRGIEYWHASLRHGGGAGEWAAGAALLRVALGMLRREAPFDTPVQLPAVLDGDPLPPAPKSLFLASTMQRLFLGMTPFWGREAGPLACTWLSDRPQGLGWRLPALLSGRARFLPATAGFFSRRGETLSLTVEEPWVIDGEAYTDEGTLTLGAAPPQTFVALAGPGPGAKGAK
;
A
#
# COMPACT_ATOMS: atom_id res chain seq x y z
N MET A 1 2.74 26.17 -19.00
CA MET A 1 3.57 25.59 -17.92
C MET A 1 2.65 25.01 -16.86
N ASN A 2 2.78 23.69 -16.59
CA ASN A 2 1.94 23.01 -15.62
C ASN A 2 2.34 23.35 -14.19
N ARG A 3 1.36 23.46 -13.28
CA ARG A 3 1.58 23.68 -11.86
C ARG A 3 1.77 22.36 -11.14
N ILE A 4 2.90 22.18 -10.48
CA ILE A 4 3.23 20.98 -9.71
C ILE A 4 3.07 21.30 -8.23
N ALA A 5 2.17 20.59 -7.54
CA ALA A 5 2.07 20.62 -6.10
C ALA A 5 2.81 19.41 -5.50
N ILE A 6 3.53 19.61 -4.40
CA ILE A 6 4.31 18.55 -3.74
C ILE A 6 4.02 18.57 -2.24
N LEU A 7 3.42 17.49 -1.75
CA LEU A 7 3.28 17.25 -0.32
C LEU A 7 4.45 16.35 0.13
N SER A 8 5.33 16.89 0.97
CA SER A 8 6.51 16.18 1.47
C SER A 8 6.35 15.81 2.93
N ASN A 9 6.43 14.52 3.26
CA ASN A 9 6.48 14.07 4.66
C ASN A 9 7.93 13.99 5.13
N ALA A 10 8.33 14.90 6.04
CA ALA A 10 9.68 14.96 6.59
C ALA A 10 10.03 13.72 7.46
N GLY A 11 9.02 13.09 8.08
CA GLY A 11 9.19 11.86 8.87
C GLY A 11 9.35 10.58 8.04
N SER A 12 9.13 10.65 6.74
CA SER A 12 9.21 9.46 5.87
C SER A 12 10.66 9.00 5.67
N GLY A 13 10.91 7.71 5.76
CA GLY A 13 12.20 7.01 5.77
C GLY A 13 13.41 7.68 5.11
N ARG A 14 13.37 7.97 3.79
CA ARG A 14 14.47 8.63 3.07
C ARG A 14 14.51 10.14 3.32
N ASN A 15 13.35 10.78 3.47
CA ASN A 15 13.26 12.22 3.76
C ASN A 15 13.83 12.54 5.14
N ALA A 16 13.52 11.71 6.15
CA ALA A 16 14.03 11.87 7.51
C ALA A 16 15.57 11.78 7.60
N ARG A 17 16.21 11.03 6.67
CA ARG A 17 17.66 10.87 6.62
C ARG A 17 18.38 11.93 5.79
N LYS A 18 17.69 12.62 4.87
CA LYS A 18 18.27 13.58 3.92
C LYS A 18 17.32 14.74 3.67
N ALA A 19 17.33 15.74 4.56
CA ALA A 19 16.51 16.94 4.44
C ALA A 19 16.68 17.64 3.08
N ALA A 20 17.87 17.62 2.49
CA ALA A 20 18.15 18.15 1.15
C ALA A 20 17.24 17.58 0.03
N LEU A 21 16.65 16.39 0.22
CA LEU A 21 15.68 15.84 -0.73
C LEU A 21 14.35 16.62 -0.73
N ILE A 22 14.00 17.22 0.39
CA ILE A 22 12.83 18.10 0.53
C ILE A 22 13.17 19.50 0.04
N GLU A 23 14.27 20.07 0.50
CA GLU A 23 14.70 21.44 0.17
C GLU A 23 14.92 21.64 -1.34
N SER A 24 15.24 20.57 -2.04
CA SER A 24 15.54 20.61 -3.46
C SER A 24 14.38 20.99 -4.39
N PHE A 25 13.17 21.15 -3.88
CA PHE A 25 12.00 21.62 -4.64
C PHE A 25 11.76 23.13 -4.45
N GLY A 26 12.39 23.75 -3.45
CA GLY A 26 12.22 25.17 -3.14
C GLY A 26 12.69 26.09 -4.28
N GLY A 27 11.99 27.22 -4.48
CA GLY A 27 12.38 28.26 -5.42
C GLY A 27 12.18 27.96 -6.91
N LEU A 28 11.62 26.79 -7.27
CA LEU A 28 11.34 26.45 -8.66
C LEU A 28 10.03 27.09 -9.15
N THR A 29 10.04 27.72 -10.32
CA THR A 29 8.85 28.32 -10.93
C THR A 29 7.77 27.27 -11.17
N ALA A 30 6.50 27.59 -10.85
CA ALA A 30 5.32 26.73 -10.97
C ALA A 30 5.40 25.43 -10.14
N VAL A 31 6.25 25.38 -9.10
CA VAL A 31 6.34 24.28 -8.14
C VAL A 31 5.98 24.82 -6.77
N TYR A 32 4.97 24.21 -6.14
CA TYR A 32 4.47 24.58 -4.81
C TYR A 32 4.72 23.40 -3.88
N GLN A 33 5.28 23.63 -2.73
CA GLN A 33 5.60 22.58 -1.77
C GLN A 33 5.06 22.92 -0.39
N GLU A 34 4.44 21.92 0.24
CA GLU A 34 4.15 21.90 1.67
C GLU A 34 4.90 20.73 2.32
N VAL A 35 5.42 20.97 3.51
CA VAL A 35 6.17 19.97 4.28
C VAL A 35 5.41 19.65 5.55
N THR A 36 5.03 18.39 5.73
CA THR A 36 4.39 17.89 6.94
C THR A 36 5.39 17.15 7.82
N ARG A 37 5.23 17.26 9.13
CA ARG A 37 6.02 16.53 10.13
C ARG A 37 5.17 15.54 10.91
N SER A 38 3.87 15.72 10.89
CA SER A 38 2.89 14.86 11.55
C SER A 38 1.67 14.61 10.65
N ALA A 39 0.87 13.60 10.97
CA ALA A 39 -0.39 13.34 10.29
C ALA A 39 -1.41 14.48 10.50
N VAL A 40 -1.33 15.19 11.63
CA VAL A 40 -2.22 16.33 11.95
C VAL A 40 -2.03 17.51 10.98
N ASP A 41 -0.80 17.72 10.50
CA ASP A 41 -0.49 18.82 9.56
C ASP A 41 -1.02 18.56 8.14
N LEU A 42 -1.25 17.29 7.81
CA LEU A 42 -1.48 16.85 6.43
C LEU A 42 -2.75 17.45 5.80
N PRO A 43 -3.92 17.49 6.45
CA PRO A 43 -5.12 18.04 5.84
C PRO A 43 -4.94 19.54 5.47
N ARG A 44 -4.34 20.32 6.36
CA ARG A 44 -4.07 21.75 6.10
C ARG A 44 -3.10 21.94 4.93
N ALA A 45 -2.01 21.18 4.89
CA ALA A 45 -1.02 21.22 3.82
C ALA A 45 -1.64 20.82 2.47
N LEU A 46 -2.48 19.79 2.49
CA LEU A 46 -3.20 19.33 1.29
C LEU A 46 -4.13 20.43 0.74
N GLU A 47 -4.94 21.04 1.59
CA GLU A 47 -5.85 22.14 1.17
C GLU A 47 -5.06 23.33 0.60
N ALA A 48 -3.95 23.73 1.22
CA ALA A 48 -3.11 24.81 0.73
C ALA A 48 -2.54 24.52 -0.67
N LEU A 49 -2.19 23.25 -0.94
CA LEU A 49 -1.70 22.83 -2.25
C LEU A 49 -2.83 22.76 -3.29
N LEU A 50 -4.00 22.23 -2.93
CA LEU A 50 -5.16 22.12 -3.83
C LEU A 50 -5.70 23.49 -4.22
N ALA A 51 -5.67 24.48 -3.31
CA ALA A 51 -6.05 25.86 -3.59
C ALA A 51 -5.21 26.52 -4.70
N ARG A 52 -4.03 25.97 -5.02
CA ARG A 52 -3.19 26.42 -6.15
C ARG A 52 -3.66 25.89 -7.50
N ASN A 53 -4.73 25.08 -7.54
CA ASN A 53 -5.22 24.39 -8.74
C ASN A 53 -4.07 23.69 -9.50
N PRO A 54 -3.38 22.73 -8.90
CA PRO A 54 -2.25 22.08 -9.52
C PRO A 54 -2.68 21.16 -10.66
N SER A 55 -1.83 21.04 -11.68
CA SER A 55 -2.01 20.07 -12.77
C SER A 55 -1.66 18.65 -12.31
N VAL A 56 -0.81 18.50 -11.30
CA VAL A 56 -0.45 17.25 -10.65
C VAL A 56 -0.13 17.50 -9.17
N LEU A 57 -0.58 16.56 -8.30
CA LEU A 57 -0.21 16.54 -6.89
C LEU A 57 0.76 15.38 -6.64
N ALA A 58 2.01 15.70 -6.30
CA ALA A 58 3.03 14.73 -5.98
C ALA A 58 3.09 14.46 -4.47
N ILE A 59 3.11 13.20 -4.09
CA ILE A 59 3.23 12.73 -2.71
C ILE A 59 4.67 12.27 -2.51
N ASN A 60 5.47 13.07 -1.82
CA ASN A 60 6.86 12.74 -1.49
C ASN A 60 6.92 12.07 -0.10
N GLY A 61 6.68 10.77 -0.08
CA GLY A 61 6.55 10.00 1.16
C GLY A 61 6.61 8.49 0.94
N GLY A 62 6.24 7.73 1.96
CA GLY A 62 6.06 6.29 1.93
C GLY A 62 4.58 5.90 1.78
N ASP A 63 4.29 4.60 1.90
CA ASP A 63 2.95 4.03 1.75
C ASP A 63 1.96 4.65 2.74
N GLY A 64 2.33 4.83 4.02
CA GLY A 64 1.50 5.52 5.02
C GLY A 64 1.21 6.99 4.66
N THR A 65 2.13 7.70 3.98
CA THR A 65 1.85 9.07 3.50
C THR A 65 0.85 9.06 2.36
N VAL A 66 0.94 8.08 1.45
CA VAL A 66 -0.04 7.91 0.36
C VAL A 66 -1.42 7.60 0.94
N HIS A 67 -1.49 6.65 1.90
CA HIS A 67 -2.70 6.34 2.65
C HIS A 67 -3.33 7.58 3.27
N ALA A 68 -2.56 8.39 3.99
CA ALA A 68 -3.05 9.60 4.67
C ALA A 68 -3.57 10.65 3.67
N VAL A 69 -2.88 10.84 2.53
CA VAL A 69 -3.35 11.77 1.47
C VAL A 69 -4.64 11.26 0.82
N LEU A 70 -4.72 9.96 0.47
CA LEU A 70 -5.92 9.37 -0.11
C LEU A 70 -7.11 9.43 0.85
N THR A 71 -6.88 9.18 2.14
CA THR A 71 -7.90 9.30 3.19
C THR A 71 -8.39 10.75 3.31
N ALA A 72 -7.48 11.73 3.32
CA ALA A 72 -7.85 13.15 3.39
C ALA A 72 -8.55 13.65 2.12
N LEU A 73 -8.23 13.11 0.96
CA LEU A 73 -8.93 13.40 -0.29
C LEU A 73 -10.36 12.81 -0.28
N GLY A 74 -10.54 11.59 0.24
CA GLY A 74 -11.81 10.88 0.17
C GLY A 74 -12.26 10.68 -1.29
N ASP A 75 -13.54 10.94 -1.57
CA ASP A 75 -14.11 10.84 -2.91
C ASP A 75 -14.13 12.19 -3.67
N ARG A 76 -13.44 13.21 -3.13
CA ARG A 76 -13.37 14.54 -3.77
C ARG A 76 -12.60 14.46 -5.09
N PRO A 77 -13.02 15.20 -6.13
CA PRO A 77 -12.21 15.36 -7.33
C PRO A 77 -10.81 15.86 -6.98
N ALA A 78 -9.80 15.18 -7.48
CA ALA A 78 -8.39 15.53 -7.25
C ALA A 78 -7.64 15.56 -8.59
N PRO A 79 -6.58 16.38 -8.71
CA PRO A 79 -5.70 16.31 -9.86
C PRO A 79 -5.03 14.92 -9.95
N PRO A 80 -4.48 14.53 -11.10
CA PRO A 80 -3.64 13.33 -11.19
C PRO A 80 -2.59 13.32 -10.08
N LEU A 81 -2.42 12.17 -9.41
CA LEU A 81 -1.45 11.99 -8.34
C LEU A 81 -0.14 11.42 -8.87
N ALA A 82 0.98 11.78 -8.28
CA ALA A 82 2.28 11.14 -8.53
C ALA A 82 2.92 10.74 -7.20
N VAL A 83 3.59 9.59 -7.14
CA VAL A 83 4.24 9.14 -5.90
C VAL A 83 5.75 9.19 -6.06
N LEU A 84 6.44 9.91 -5.16
CA LEU A 84 7.88 9.90 -5.04
C LEU A 84 8.28 8.89 -3.94
N PRO A 85 9.09 7.87 -4.26
CA PRO A 85 9.38 6.75 -3.37
C PRO A 85 10.36 7.13 -2.25
N ALA A 86 9.87 7.86 -1.23
CA ALA A 86 10.67 8.31 -0.10
C ALA A 86 10.50 7.45 1.17
N GLY A 87 9.63 6.45 1.15
CA GLY A 87 9.43 5.49 2.24
C GLY A 87 10.48 4.36 2.27
N SER A 88 10.26 3.41 3.18
CA SER A 88 11.11 2.22 3.34
C SER A 88 10.76 1.13 2.33
N THR A 89 9.51 0.77 2.18
CA THR A 89 8.99 -0.30 1.30
C THR A 89 8.59 0.23 -0.07
N ASN A 90 7.91 1.38 -0.13
CA ASN A 90 7.39 2.03 -1.34
C ASN A 90 6.56 1.10 -2.23
N MET A 91 5.76 0.24 -1.61
CA MET A 91 4.93 -0.76 -2.27
C MET A 91 3.98 -0.10 -3.28
N THR A 92 3.25 0.92 -2.84
CA THR A 92 2.34 1.70 -3.68
C THR A 92 3.07 2.36 -4.85
N ALA A 93 4.24 2.97 -4.60
CA ALA A 93 5.02 3.58 -5.67
C ALA A 93 5.46 2.57 -6.75
N HIS A 94 5.75 1.33 -6.36
CA HIS A 94 6.10 0.26 -7.31
C HIS A 94 4.89 -0.16 -8.17
N ASP A 95 3.73 -0.38 -7.59
CA ASP A 95 2.50 -0.72 -8.34
C ASP A 95 2.08 0.41 -9.29
N LEU A 96 2.25 1.67 -8.86
CA LEU A 96 1.95 2.86 -9.63
C LEU A 96 3.02 3.25 -10.66
N ARG A 97 4.00 2.38 -10.93
CA ARG A 97 5.14 2.65 -11.84
C ARG A 97 5.91 3.92 -11.49
N CYS A 98 5.99 4.22 -10.21
CA CYS A 98 6.76 5.33 -9.63
C CYS A 98 7.99 4.83 -8.83
N GLY A 99 8.18 3.53 -8.68
CA GLY A 99 9.26 2.91 -7.92
C GLY A 99 10.67 3.20 -8.47
N GLY A 100 11.70 2.94 -7.67
CA GLY A 100 13.11 3.08 -8.01
C GLY A 100 13.80 4.27 -7.35
N ARG A 101 14.83 4.84 -8.01
CA ARG A 101 15.65 5.92 -7.42
C ARG A 101 14.87 7.23 -7.34
N LEU A 102 14.71 7.78 -6.13
CA LEU A 102 13.99 9.03 -5.87
C LEU A 102 14.48 10.20 -6.74
N SER A 103 15.80 10.34 -6.93
CA SER A 103 16.38 11.42 -7.78
C SER A 103 15.94 11.33 -9.25
N ARG A 104 15.77 10.12 -9.78
CA ARG A 104 15.26 9.89 -11.14
C ARG A 104 13.78 10.26 -11.24
N ARG A 105 12.96 9.85 -10.23
CA ARG A 105 11.53 10.14 -10.21
C ARG A 105 11.27 11.62 -10.01
N ARG A 106 12.08 12.29 -9.18
CA ARG A 106 12.05 13.74 -9.05
C ARG A 106 12.29 14.45 -10.38
N ARG A 107 13.31 14.04 -11.13
CA ARG A 107 13.57 14.64 -12.46
C ARG A 107 12.41 14.41 -13.43
N ALA A 108 11.83 13.21 -13.44
CA ALA A 108 10.65 12.90 -14.25
C ALA A 108 9.44 13.76 -13.85
N LEU A 109 9.18 13.94 -12.54
CA LEU A 109 8.12 14.81 -12.05
C LEU A 109 8.32 16.27 -12.52
N LEU A 110 9.52 16.81 -12.35
CA LEU A 110 9.80 18.20 -12.74
C LEU A 110 9.71 18.42 -14.25
N ALA A 111 10.01 17.41 -15.06
CA ALA A 111 9.84 17.47 -16.52
C ALA A 111 8.36 17.62 -16.94
N LEU A 112 7.40 17.14 -16.14
CA LEU A 112 5.96 17.30 -16.42
C LEU A 112 5.54 18.80 -16.51
N ARG A 113 6.29 19.70 -15.88
CA ARG A 113 6.04 21.12 -15.91
C ARG A 113 5.98 21.69 -17.33
N ASP A 114 6.84 21.18 -18.19
CA ASP A 114 7.06 21.72 -19.53
C ASP A 114 6.45 20.82 -20.64
N LEU A 115 5.89 19.66 -20.27
CA LEU A 115 5.22 18.73 -21.18
C LEU A 115 3.70 18.97 -21.23
N PRO A 116 3.04 18.81 -22.39
CA PRO A 116 1.59 18.80 -22.48
C PRO A 116 0.99 17.72 -21.58
N ALA A 117 -0.04 18.07 -20.80
CA ALA A 117 -0.64 17.15 -19.82
C ALA A 117 -1.20 15.86 -20.45
N GLU A 118 -1.66 15.96 -21.70
CA GLU A 118 -2.21 14.86 -22.50
C GLU A 118 -1.15 13.80 -22.85
N THR A 119 0.12 14.18 -22.78
CA THR A 119 1.25 13.26 -23.06
C THR A 119 1.76 12.53 -21.83
N TRP A 120 1.23 12.85 -20.65
CA TRP A 120 1.70 12.21 -19.42
C TRP A 120 1.31 10.73 -19.39
N PRO A 121 2.23 9.84 -19.04
CA PRO A 121 1.91 8.44 -18.87
C PRO A 121 1.06 8.26 -17.61
N THR A 122 -0.25 8.11 -17.79
CA THR A 122 -1.20 7.94 -16.69
C THR A 122 -1.65 6.49 -16.54
N LEU A 123 -2.10 6.15 -15.36
CA LEU A 123 -2.77 4.90 -15.04
C LEU A 123 -3.88 5.15 -14.02
N SER A 124 -4.93 4.35 -14.09
CA SER A 124 -6.03 4.39 -13.14
C SER A 124 -5.89 3.26 -12.12
N ARG A 125 -6.13 3.57 -10.85
CA ARG A 125 -6.19 2.61 -9.74
C ARG A 125 -7.29 2.99 -8.78
N SER A 126 -8.03 1.99 -8.34
CA SER A 126 -9.01 2.12 -7.26
C SER A 126 -8.35 1.82 -5.93
N PRO A 127 -8.23 2.78 -5.01
CA PRO A 127 -7.79 2.48 -3.65
C PRO A 127 -8.78 1.56 -2.94
N LEU A 128 -8.37 0.90 -1.88
CA LEU A 128 -9.28 0.33 -0.90
C LEU A 128 -10.07 1.46 -0.25
N ALA A 129 -11.38 1.28 -0.10
CA ALA A 129 -12.24 2.03 0.78
C ALA A 129 -12.54 1.17 2.00
N LEU A 130 -12.15 1.62 3.18
CA LEU A 130 -12.37 0.94 4.43
C LEU A 130 -13.21 1.82 5.35
N ARG A 131 -14.38 1.31 5.77
CA ARG A 131 -15.22 1.96 6.76
C ARG A 131 -15.03 1.30 8.12
N CYS A 132 -14.65 2.12 9.10
CA CYS A 132 -14.43 1.72 10.48
C CYS A 132 -15.76 1.67 11.27
N PRO A 133 -15.79 0.96 12.43
CA PRO A 133 -17.00 0.88 13.28
C PRO A 133 -17.48 2.24 13.80
N ASP A 134 -16.56 3.18 14.00
CA ASP A 134 -16.85 4.57 14.43
C ASP A 134 -17.31 5.50 13.30
N GLY A 135 -17.47 4.98 12.08
CA GLY A 135 -17.89 5.73 10.90
C GLY A 135 -16.75 6.42 10.14
N ARG A 136 -15.51 6.37 10.62
CA ARG A 136 -14.37 6.88 9.83
C ARG A 136 -14.21 6.09 8.55
N GLU A 137 -13.84 6.80 7.48
CA GLU A 137 -13.47 6.18 6.21
C GLU A 137 -11.97 6.35 5.95
N LEU A 138 -11.29 5.26 5.68
CA LEU A 138 -9.88 5.21 5.34
C LEU A 138 -9.70 4.80 3.88
N ARG A 139 -8.66 5.30 3.24
CA ARG A 139 -8.31 4.96 1.86
C ARG A 139 -6.86 4.46 1.81
N GLY A 140 -6.64 3.34 1.17
CA GLY A 140 -5.30 2.77 1.01
C GLY A 140 -5.26 1.76 -0.11
N PHE A 141 -4.27 0.86 -0.11
CA PHE A 141 -4.16 -0.16 -1.14
C PHE A 141 -4.01 -1.58 -0.59
N PHE A 142 -3.56 -1.71 0.63
CA PHE A 142 -3.24 -2.99 1.26
C PHE A 142 -3.76 -3.05 2.69
N PHE A 143 -4.56 -4.06 2.98
CA PHE A 143 -5.07 -4.38 4.32
C PHE A 143 -4.48 -5.71 4.78
N GLY A 144 -4.12 -5.81 6.06
CA GLY A 144 -3.55 -7.03 6.62
C GLY A 144 -3.89 -7.25 8.09
N MET A 145 -3.99 -8.55 8.47
CA MET A 145 -4.20 -9.01 9.85
C MET A 145 -3.33 -10.22 10.19
N GLY A 146 -3.28 -10.53 11.46
CA GLY A 146 -2.56 -11.68 11.99
C GLY A 146 -1.05 -11.50 11.83
N MET A 147 -0.39 -12.44 11.19
CA MET A 147 1.06 -12.41 11.01
C MET A 147 1.58 -11.16 10.28
N ILE A 148 0.77 -10.52 9.44
CA ILE A 148 1.16 -9.29 8.75
C ILE A 148 1.38 -8.16 9.76
N VAL A 149 0.50 -7.99 10.72
CA VAL A 149 0.63 -7.00 11.81
C VAL A 149 1.92 -7.25 12.59
N ARG A 150 2.14 -8.50 13.02
CA ARG A 150 3.33 -8.89 13.80
C ARG A 150 4.63 -8.70 13.02
N GLY A 151 4.59 -8.94 11.72
CA GLY A 151 5.71 -8.68 10.82
C GLY A 151 6.05 -7.19 10.72
N ILE A 152 5.05 -6.34 10.64
CA ILE A 152 5.22 -4.88 10.59
C ILE A 152 5.71 -4.35 11.95
N GLU A 153 5.17 -4.82 13.07
CA GLU A 153 5.64 -4.49 14.41
C GLU A 153 7.11 -4.89 14.62
N TYR A 154 7.46 -6.12 14.24
CA TYR A 154 8.84 -6.59 14.28
C TYR A 154 9.77 -5.71 13.42
N TRP A 155 9.33 -5.36 12.22
CA TRP A 155 10.05 -4.45 11.35
C TRP A 155 10.28 -3.07 11.97
N HIS A 156 9.24 -2.45 12.54
CA HIS A 156 9.34 -1.16 13.22
C HIS A 156 10.25 -1.23 14.45
N ALA A 157 10.17 -2.31 15.22
CA ALA A 157 11.08 -2.54 16.35
C ALA A 157 12.54 -2.65 15.88
N SER A 158 12.80 -3.42 14.82
CA SER A 158 14.13 -3.58 14.24
C SER A 158 14.74 -2.25 13.76
N LEU A 159 13.93 -1.39 13.13
CA LEU A 159 14.37 -0.05 12.71
C LEU A 159 14.78 0.83 13.89
N ARG A 160 14.04 0.78 15.00
CA ARG A 160 14.37 1.55 16.24
C ARG A 160 15.70 1.11 16.88
N HIS A 161 16.08 -0.15 16.72
CA HIS A 161 17.32 -0.71 17.25
C HIS A 161 18.50 -0.65 16.25
N GLY A 162 18.44 0.23 15.24
CA GLY A 162 19.53 0.44 14.28
C GLY A 162 19.60 -0.59 13.15
N GLY A 163 18.56 -1.39 12.96
CA GLY A 163 18.43 -2.29 11.81
C GLY A 163 18.47 -1.52 10.49
N GLY A 164 18.99 -2.15 9.45
CA GLY A 164 19.05 -1.57 8.10
C GLY A 164 17.65 -1.17 7.61
N ALA A 165 17.56 -0.09 6.84
CA ALA A 165 16.31 0.34 6.24
C ALA A 165 16.37 0.19 4.73
N GLY A 166 15.20 -0.06 4.12
CA GLY A 166 15.04 -0.23 2.68
C GLY A 166 14.47 -1.61 2.32
N GLU A 167 14.31 -1.83 1.03
CA GLU A 167 13.63 -3.03 0.51
C GLU A 167 14.31 -4.34 0.93
N TRP A 168 15.64 -4.38 1.00
CA TRP A 168 16.38 -5.57 1.43
C TRP A 168 16.14 -5.92 2.89
N ALA A 169 16.13 -4.93 3.76
CA ALA A 169 15.90 -5.15 5.20
C ALA A 169 14.44 -5.54 5.47
N ALA A 170 13.47 -4.98 4.71
CA ALA A 170 12.08 -5.43 4.76
C ALA A 170 11.93 -6.87 4.23
N GLY A 171 12.69 -7.26 3.21
CA GLY A 171 12.77 -8.65 2.75
C GLY A 171 13.32 -9.61 3.81
N ALA A 172 14.36 -9.19 4.54
CA ALA A 172 14.91 -9.95 5.66
C ALA A 172 13.89 -10.09 6.82
N ALA A 173 13.12 -9.04 7.12
CA ALA A 173 12.03 -9.11 8.10
C ALA A 173 10.94 -10.10 7.67
N LEU A 174 10.53 -10.06 6.40
CA LEU A 174 9.57 -11.02 5.84
C LEU A 174 10.08 -12.47 5.97
N LEU A 175 11.35 -12.70 5.65
CA LEU A 175 11.97 -14.02 5.82
C LEU A 175 12.00 -14.45 7.29
N ARG A 176 12.31 -13.54 8.22
CA ARG A 176 12.30 -13.81 9.67
C ARG A 176 10.91 -14.20 10.16
N VAL A 177 9.88 -13.48 9.69
CA VAL A 177 8.47 -13.78 9.99
C VAL A 177 8.09 -15.16 9.46
N ALA A 178 8.42 -15.47 8.19
CA ALA A 178 8.14 -16.76 7.60
C ALA A 178 8.86 -17.93 8.34
N LEU A 179 10.11 -17.72 8.75
CA LEU A 179 10.86 -18.68 9.56
C LEU A 179 10.24 -18.85 10.95
N GLY A 180 9.78 -17.75 11.59
CA GLY A 180 9.09 -17.79 12.87
C GLY A 180 7.81 -18.62 12.81
N MET A 181 6.99 -18.47 11.76
CA MET A 181 5.84 -19.33 11.52
C MET A 181 6.23 -20.80 11.37
N LEU A 182 7.24 -21.07 10.54
CA LEU A 182 7.67 -22.45 10.28
C LEU A 182 8.18 -23.13 11.54
N ARG A 183 8.83 -22.38 12.43
CA ARG A 183 9.36 -22.86 13.72
C ARG A 183 8.37 -22.77 14.87
N ARG A 184 7.17 -22.24 14.61
CA ARG A 184 6.13 -21.98 15.62
C ARG A 184 6.65 -21.12 16.78
N GLU A 185 7.39 -20.09 16.45
CA GLU A 185 7.90 -19.14 17.43
C GLU A 185 6.87 -18.04 17.70
N ALA A 186 6.58 -17.76 18.96
CA ALA A 186 5.82 -16.57 19.33
C ALA A 186 6.60 -15.31 18.92
N PRO A 187 5.93 -14.26 18.47
CA PRO A 187 4.48 -14.06 18.31
C PRO A 187 3.93 -14.49 16.93
N PHE A 188 4.74 -15.09 16.06
CA PHE A 188 4.39 -15.35 14.66
C PHE A 188 3.44 -16.55 14.46
N ASP A 189 3.26 -17.40 15.48
CA ASP A 189 2.40 -18.58 15.45
C ASP A 189 1.06 -18.38 16.21
N THR A 190 0.57 -17.16 16.31
CA THR A 190 -0.72 -16.88 16.97
C THR A 190 -1.76 -16.56 15.90
N PRO A 191 -2.73 -17.47 15.66
CA PRO A 191 -3.80 -17.22 14.71
C PRO A 191 -4.81 -16.23 15.27
N VAL A 192 -5.52 -15.54 14.39
CA VAL A 192 -6.58 -14.59 14.73
C VAL A 192 -7.96 -15.19 14.41
N GLN A 193 -8.94 -14.95 15.28
CA GLN A 193 -10.34 -15.18 14.96
C GLN A 193 -10.81 -14.03 14.09
N LEU A 194 -11.28 -14.36 12.90
CA LEU A 194 -11.68 -13.35 11.92
C LEU A 194 -12.95 -13.81 11.19
N PRO A 195 -14.14 -13.59 11.77
CA PRO A 195 -15.38 -13.72 11.04
C PRO A 195 -15.38 -12.77 9.85
N ALA A 196 -15.61 -13.30 8.66
CA ALA A 196 -15.54 -12.54 7.43
C ALA A 196 -16.60 -13.00 6.43
N VAL A 197 -17.17 -12.04 5.70
CA VAL A 197 -18.18 -12.26 4.67
C VAL A 197 -17.72 -11.53 3.39
N LEU A 198 -17.56 -12.24 2.29
CA LEU A 198 -17.18 -11.69 0.98
C LEU A 198 -18.38 -11.80 0.04
N ASP A 199 -18.93 -10.67 -0.42
CA ASP A 199 -20.11 -10.58 -1.29
C ASP A 199 -21.34 -11.36 -0.79
N GLY A 200 -21.56 -11.36 0.53
CA GLY A 200 -22.63 -12.11 1.18
C GLY A 200 -22.28 -13.56 1.53
N ASP A 201 -21.17 -14.11 1.02
CA ASP A 201 -20.73 -15.46 1.33
C ASP A 201 -19.82 -15.48 2.57
N PRO A 202 -20.16 -16.17 3.65
CA PRO A 202 -19.30 -16.29 4.80
C PRO A 202 -18.04 -17.10 4.47
N LEU A 203 -16.88 -16.58 4.89
CA LEU A 203 -15.62 -17.31 4.80
C LEU A 203 -15.55 -18.39 5.89
N PRO A 204 -14.73 -19.45 5.72
CA PRO A 204 -14.56 -20.48 6.74
C PRO A 204 -14.32 -19.88 8.13
N PRO A 205 -15.04 -20.32 9.17
CA PRO A 205 -14.95 -19.73 10.51
C PRO A 205 -13.66 -20.07 11.26
N ALA A 206 -12.85 -20.99 10.72
CA ALA A 206 -11.60 -21.41 11.33
C ALA A 206 -10.64 -20.22 11.55
N PRO A 207 -9.82 -20.24 12.63
CA PRO A 207 -8.79 -19.23 12.87
C PRO A 207 -7.84 -19.10 11.68
N LYS A 208 -7.31 -17.90 11.47
CA LYS A 208 -6.44 -17.57 10.36
C LYS A 208 -5.08 -17.10 10.87
N SER A 209 -4.01 -17.69 10.38
CA SER A 209 -2.65 -17.22 10.70
C SER A 209 -2.30 -15.94 9.95
N LEU A 210 -2.89 -15.74 8.77
CA LEU A 210 -2.70 -14.57 7.92
C LEU A 210 -4.01 -14.25 7.19
N PHE A 211 -4.34 -12.99 7.12
CA PHE A 211 -5.36 -12.46 6.22
C PHE A 211 -4.84 -11.18 5.55
N LEU A 212 -5.02 -11.08 4.24
CA LEU A 212 -4.72 -9.87 3.49
C LEU A 212 -5.79 -9.59 2.42
N ALA A 213 -6.02 -8.31 2.17
CA ALA A 213 -6.87 -7.83 1.09
C ALA A 213 -6.21 -6.65 0.38
N SER A 214 -6.37 -6.55 -0.94
CA SER A 214 -5.72 -5.50 -1.73
C SER A 214 -6.45 -5.25 -3.05
N THR A 215 -6.34 -4.01 -3.53
CA THR A 215 -6.70 -3.64 -4.91
C THR A 215 -5.48 -3.53 -5.83
N MET A 216 -4.26 -3.72 -5.30
CA MET A 216 -3.02 -3.70 -6.08
C MET A 216 -2.85 -4.97 -6.91
N GLN A 217 -2.18 -4.83 -8.05
CA GLN A 217 -1.78 -5.95 -8.88
C GLN A 217 -0.52 -6.65 -8.34
N ARG A 218 0.35 -5.89 -7.67
CA ARG A 218 1.61 -6.38 -7.10
C ARG A 218 1.86 -5.75 -5.75
N LEU A 219 2.26 -6.57 -4.81
CA LEU A 219 2.67 -6.14 -3.49
C LEU A 219 4.19 -5.89 -3.44
N PHE A 220 4.70 -5.68 -2.23
CA PHE A 220 6.11 -5.54 -1.92
C PHE A 220 6.98 -6.61 -2.61
N LEU A 221 8.17 -6.23 -3.11
CA LEU A 221 9.08 -7.07 -3.91
C LEU A 221 8.43 -7.72 -5.17
N GLY A 222 7.32 -7.17 -5.66
CA GLY A 222 6.62 -7.70 -6.82
C GLY A 222 5.81 -8.98 -6.55
N MET A 223 5.57 -9.31 -5.29
CA MET A 223 4.72 -10.44 -4.90
C MET A 223 3.29 -10.27 -5.43
N THR A 224 2.69 -11.39 -5.80
CA THR A 224 1.30 -11.47 -6.28
C THR A 224 0.56 -12.59 -5.56
N PRO A 225 0.38 -12.53 -4.22
CA PRO A 225 -0.16 -13.65 -3.43
C PRO A 225 -1.68 -13.81 -3.61
N PHE A 226 -2.17 -13.63 -4.83
CA PHE A 226 -3.58 -13.69 -5.19
C PHE A 226 -3.77 -14.66 -6.35
N TRP A 227 -4.65 -15.65 -6.19
CA TRP A 227 -4.97 -16.62 -7.24
C TRP A 227 -6.47 -16.90 -7.37
N GLY A 228 -7.33 -16.16 -6.66
CA GLY A 228 -8.78 -16.14 -6.87
C GLY A 228 -9.09 -15.74 -8.33
N ARG A 229 -10.08 -16.39 -8.93
CA ARG A 229 -10.48 -16.19 -10.33
C ARG A 229 -11.85 -15.53 -10.49
N GLU A 230 -12.51 -15.28 -9.38
CA GLU A 230 -13.80 -14.59 -9.34
C GLU A 230 -13.62 -13.15 -9.85
N ALA A 231 -14.70 -12.54 -10.32
CA ALA A 231 -14.73 -11.14 -10.66
C ALA A 231 -14.61 -10.27 -9.40
N GLY A 232 -14.16 -9.03 -9.57
CA GLY A 232 -14.10 -8.04 -8.50
C GLY A 232 -12.71 -7.40 -8.34
N PRO A 233 -12.67 -6.13 -7.90
CA PRO A 233 -11.45 -5.37 -7.73
C PRO A 233 -10.67 -5.77 -6.47
N LEU A 234 -11.37 -6.31 -5.46
CA LEU A 234 -10.79 -6.68 -4.17
C LEU A 234 -10.26 -8.11 -4.22
N ALA A 235 -8.96 -8.28 -4.08
CA ALA A 235 -8.32 -9.58 -3.98
C ALA A 235 -8.02 -9.91 -2.51
N CYS A 236 -8.52 -11.05 -2.04
CA CYS A 236 -8.35 -11.53 -0.67
C CYS A 236 -7.56 -12.83 -0.66
N THR A 237 -6.65 -12.97 0.29
CA THR A 237 -5.91 -14.22 0.53
C THR A 237 -5.80 -14.45 2.03
N TRP A 238 -6.02 -15.70 2.45
CA TRP A 238 -5.84 -16.07 3.83
C TRP A 238 -5.26 -17.48 3.97
N LEU A 239 -4.62 -17.71 5.09
CA LEU A 239 -4.11 -19.01 5.49
C LEU A 239 -4.89 -19.49 6.72
N SER A 240 -5.19 -20.78 6.79
CA SER A 240 -5.70 -21.40 8.01
C SER A 240 -4.68 -21.24 9.15
N ASP A 241 -5.07 -21.57 10.36
CA ASP A 241 -4.19 -21.61 11.53
C ASP A 241 -2.90 -22.40 11.25
N ARG A 242 -3.02 -23.55 10.61
CA ARG A 242 -1.91 -24.48 10.35
C ARG A 242 -1.86 -24.90 8.89
N PRO A 243 -1.39 -24.02 7.99
CA PRO A 243 -1.28 -24.38 6.59
C PRO A 243 -0.21 -25.46 6.38
N GLN A 244 -0.58 -26.54 5.71
CA GLN A 244 0.32 -27.67 5.50
C GLN A 244 1.40 -27.35 4.48
N GLY A 245 2.65 -27.70 4.81
CA GLY A 245 3.79 -27.53 3.91
C GLY A 245 4.10 -26.09 3.53
N LEU A 246 3.83 -25.12 4.42
CA LEU A 246 4.06 -23.69 4.19
C LEU A 246 5.48 -23.41 3.66
N GLY A 247 6.51 -24.07 4.21
CA GLY A 247 7.90 -23.81 3.85
C GLY A 247 8.18 -23.97 2.35
N TRP A 248 7.84 -25.11 1.79
CA TRP A 248 8.09 -25.36 0.36
C TRP A 248 7.04 -24.71 -0.55
N ARG A 249 5.85 -24.37 -0.02
CA ARG A 249 4.80 -23.64 -0.74
C ARG A 249 4.98 -22.12 -0.72
N LEU A 250 5.85 -21.59 0.12
CA LEU A 250 6.08 -20.16 0.24
C LEU A 250 6.39 -19.47 -1.09
N PRO A 251 7.26 -19.99 -1.98
CA PRO A 251 7.48 -19.38 -3.29
C PRO A 251 6.22 -19.36 -4.17
N ALA A 252 5.37 -20.39 -4.06
CA ALA A 252 4.09 -20.43 -4.77
C ALA A 252 3.09 -19.44 -4.21
N LEU A 253 3.02 -19.29 -2.88
CA LEU A 253 2.19 -18.30 -2.19
C LEU A 253 2.58 -16.88 -2.63
N LEU A 254 3.85 -16.54 -2.59
CA LEU A 254 4.34 -15.20 -2.96
C LEU A 254 4.14 -14.88 -4.45
N SER A 255 4.03 -15.90 -5.31
CA SER A 255 3.82 -15.75 -6.76
C SER A 255 2.40 -16.10 -7.23
N GLY A 256 1.46 -16.40 -6.32
CA GLY A 256 0.06 -16.73 -6.65
C GLY A 256 -0.11 -17.98 -7.51
N ARG A 257 0.79 -18.96 -7.38
CA ARG A 257 0.74 -20.21 -8.19
C ARG A 257 -0.26 -21.21 -7.61
N ALA A 258 -1.55 -21.03 -7.94
CA ALA A 258 -2.71 -21.77 -7.42
C ALA A 258 -2.51 -23.30 -7.36
N ARG A 259 -1.86 -23.89 -8.37
CA ARG A 259 -1.68 -25.35 -8.47
C ARG A 259 -0.94 -25.98 -7.27
N PHE A 260 -0.17 -25.17 -6.53
CA PHE A 260 0.59 -25.60 -5.35
C PHE A 260 -0.05 -25.20 -4.03
N LEU A 261 -1.21 -24.51 -4.07
CA LEU A 261 -1.86 -23.87 -2.94
C LEU A 261 -3.31 -24.37 -2.77
N PRO A 262 -3.52 -25.67 -2.51
CA PRO A 262 -4.88 -26.21 -2.40
C PRO A 262 -5.54 -25.78 -1.09
N ALA A 263 -6.86 -25.58 -1.11
CA ALA A 263 -7.67 -25.26 0.05
C ALA A 263 -7.59 -26.36 1.15
N THR A 264 -7.46 -27.62 0.75
CA THR A 264 -7.26 -28.75 1.67
C THR A 264 -5.98 -28.68 2.49
N ALA A 265 -4.99 -27.88 2.02
CA ALA A 265 -3.76 -27.62 2.76
C ALA A 265 -3.81 -26.26 3.50
N GLY A 266 -4.94 -25.58 3.55
CA GLY A 266 -5.16 -24.34 4.30
C GLY A 266 -4.75 -23.07 3.57
N PHE A 267 -4.74 -23.06 2.22
CA PHE A 267 -4.43 -21.88 1.40
C PHE A 267 -5.66 -21.46 0.61
N PHE A 268 -6.06 -20.20 0.77
CA PHE A 268 -7.29 -19.67 0.18
C PHE A 268 -7.01 -18.33 -0.49
N SER A 269 -7.61 -18.11 -1.65
CA SER A 269 -7.65 -16.80 -2.29
C SER A 269 -8.95 -16.67 -3.08
N ARG A 270 -9.64 -15.53 -2.90
CA ARG A 270 -10.87 -15.16 -3.61
C ARG A 270 -10.82 -13.71 -4.04
N ARG A 271 -11.64 -13.36 -4.98
CA ARG A 271 -11.90 -11.96 -5.35
C ARG A 271 -13.37 -11.64 -5.12
N GLY A 272 -13.65 -10.34 -4.94
CA GLY A 272 -15.02 -9.86 -4.76
C GLY A 272 -15.11 -8.33 -4.80
N GLU A 273 -16.29 -7.82 -4.50
CA GLU A 273 -16.61 -6.39 -4.46
C GLU A 273 -16.56 -5.84 -3.04
N THR A 274 -17.17 -6.55 -2.08
CA THR A 274 -17.35 -6.10 -0.71
C THR A 274 -16.95 -7.17 0.28
N LEU A 275 -16.09 -6.80 1.23
CA LEU A 275 -15.64 -7.65 2.31
C LEU A 275 -16.04 -7.03 3.64
N SER A 276 -16.80 -7.76 4.47
CA SER A 276 -17.09 -7.40 5.85
C SER A 276 -16.30 -8.28 6.80
N LEU A 277 -15.63 -7.67 7.78
CA LEU A 277 -14.77 -8.33 8.77
C LEU A 277 -15.19 -7.91 10.17
N THR A 278 -15.34 -8.87 11.10
CA THR A 278 -15.42 -8.55 12.52
C THR A 278 -14.05 -8.72 13.14
N VAL A 279 -13.47 -7.61 13.60
CA VAL A 279 -12.12 -7.55 14.14
C VAL A 279 -12.13 -7.31 15.65
N GLU A 280 -11.30 -8.06 16.37
CA GLU A 280 -11.06 -7.96 17.82
C GLU A 280 -9.55 -7.82 18.10
N GLU A 281 -8.75 -7.82 17.06
CA GLU A 281 -7.30 -7.71 17.15
C GLU A 281 -6.76 -6.62 16.21
N PRO A 282 -5.51 -6.15 16.42
CA PRO A 282 -4.91 -5.13 15.58
C PRO A 282 -4.88 -5.53 14.10
N TRP A 283 -5.08 -4.54 13.26
CA TRP A 283 -5.01 -4.64 11.81
C TRP A 283 -4.19 -3.49 11.21
N VAL A 284 -3.81 -3.62 9.95
CA VAL A 284 -2.98 -2.62 9.27
C VAL A 284 -3.56 -2.24 7.93
N ILE A 285 -3.38 -0.97 7.54
CA ILE A 285 -3.57 -0.49 6.18
C ILE A 285 -2.32 0.29 5.74
N ASP A 286 -1.73 -0.12 4.61
CA ASP A 286 -0.51 0.47 4.04
C ASP A 286 0.65 0.63 5.06
N GLY A 287 0.72 -0.28 6.04
CA GLY A 287 1.76 -0.30 7.08
C GLY A 287 1.45 0.52 8.33
N GLU A 288 0.32 1.23 8.38
CA GLU A 288 -0.17 1.92 9.57
C GLU A 288 -1.07 0.97 10.38
N ALA A 289 -0.80 0.86 11.68
CA ALA A 289 -1.52 -0.05 12.58
C ALA A 289 -2.70 0.63 13.27
N TYR A 290 -3.78 -0.12 13.40
CA TYR A 290 -5.04 0.28 14.03
C TYR A 290 -5.49 -0.78 15.03
N THR A 291 -6.20 -0.36 16.07
CA THR A 291 -6.70 -1.22 17.15
C THR A 291 -8.21 -1.10 17.36
N ASP A 292 -8.92 -0.55 16.38
CA ASP A 292 -10.38 -0.45 16.45
C ASP A 292 -11.01 -1.85 16.42
N GLU A 293 -11.93 -2.11 17.33
CA GLU A 293 -12.69 -3.35 17.40
C GLU A 293 -14.09 -3.16 16.78
N GLY A 294 -14.63 -4.22 16.20
CA GLY A 294 -15.96 -4.24 15.60
C GLY A 294 -15.98 -4.58 14.12
N THR A 295 -17.00 -4.16 13.39
CA THR A 295 -17.15 -4.52 11.98
C THR A 295 -16.49 -3.48 11.08
N LEU A 296 -15.52 -3.95 10.29
CA LEU A 296 -14.92 -3.21 9.19
C LEU A 296 -15.59 -3.61 7.88
N THR A 297 -15.84 -2.66 6.99
CA THR A 297 -16.29 -2.95 5.62
C THR A 297 -15.28 -2.43 4.63
N LEU A 298 -14.79 -3.30 3.74
CA LEU A 298 -13.81 -2.99 2.71
C LEU A 298 -14.44 -3.15 1.32
N GLY A 299 -14.08 -2.26 0.42
CA GLY A 299 -14.40 -2.33 -1.00
C GLY A 299 -13.39 -1.53 -1.80
N ALA A 300 -13.64 -1.37 -3.09
CA ALA A 300 -12.85 -0.47 -3.93
C ALA A 300 -13.46 0.93 -3.94
N ALA A 301 -12.64 1.95 -3.71
CA ALA A 301 -13.02 3.34 -3.91
C ALA A 301 -13.12 3.68 -5.41
N PRO A 302 -13.75 4.81 -5.78
CA PRO A 302 -13.68 5.32 -7.13
C PRO A 302 -12.24 5.40 -7.65
N PRO A 303 -12.01 5.12 -8.94
CA PRO A 303 -10.67 5.10 -9.49
C PRO A 303 -10.01 6.49 -9.45
N GLN A 304 -8.77 6.54 -8.98
CA GLN A 304 -7.91 7.70 -8.97
C GLN A 304 -6.89 7.64 -10.11
N THR A 305 -6.66 8.76 -10.80
CA THR A 305 -5.64 8.85 -11.83
C THR A 305 -4.26 9.10 -11.23
N PHE A 306 -3.27 8.33 -11.64
CA PHE A 306 -1.86 8.48 -11.25
C PHE A 306 -0.97 8.71 -12.47
N VAL A 307 0.07 9.52 -12.29
CA VAL A 307 1.12 9.73 -13.30
C VAL A 307 2.26 8.75 -13.05
N ALA A 308 2.57 7.92 -14.02
CA ALA A 308 3.64 6.92 -13.95
C ALA A 308 5.01 7.56 -14.22
N LEU A 309 5.76 7.89 -13.19
CA LEU A 309 7.07 8.54 -13.32
C LEU A 309 8.20 7.62 -13.85
N ALA A 310 7.93 6.33 -14.08
CA ALA A 310 8.89 5.39 -14.65
C ALA A 310 8.92 5.36 -16.20
N GLY A 311 7.96 6.04 -16.82
CA GLY A 311 7.67 5.91 -18.24
C GLY A 311 6.92 4.60 -18.57
N PRO A 312 6.54 4.36 -19.83
CA PRO A 312 5.90 3.12 -20.24
C PRO A 312 6.85 1.95 -19.99
N GLY A 313 6.39 0.94 -19.24
CA GLY A 313 7.15 -0.28 -19.01
C GLY A 313 7.40 -1.06 -20.31
N PRO A 314 8.41 -1.95 -20.36
CA PRO A 314 8.60 -2.84 -21.50
C PRO A 314 7.38 -3.77 -21.61
N GLY A 315 6.44 -3.46 -22.49
CA GLY A 315 5.21 -4.21 -22.71
C GLY A 315 3.98 -3.37 -23.08
N ALA A 316 4.03 -2.04 -22.93
CA ALA A 316 2.95 -1.15 -23.36
C ALA A 316 3.12 -0.72 -24.83
N LYS A 317 3.46 -1.66 -25.72
CA LYS A 317 3.29 -1.48 -27.17
C LYS A 317 1.95 -2.10 -27.54
N GLY A 318 0.96 -1.25 -27.79
CA GLY A 318 -0.24 -1.58 -28.57
C GLY A 318 -1.45 -2.03 -27.75
N ALA A 319 -2.19 -1.09 -27.19
CA ALA A 319 -3.65 -1.13 -27.22
C ALA A 319 -4.07 0.16 -27.94
N LYS A 320 -4.23 0.03 -29.26
CA LYS A 320 -5.02 0.99 -30.04
C LYS A 320 -6.48 0.61 -29.94
#